data_19d9df533d47500b53fd6aa274c08a62
#
_entry.id   19d9df533d47500b53fd6aa274c08a62
#
_cell.length_a   1.000
_cell.length_b   1.000
_cell.length_c   1.000
_cell.angle_alpha   90.00
_cell.angle_beta   90.00
_cell.angle_gamma   90.00
#
_symmetry.space_group_name_H-M   'P 1'
#
loop_
_entity.id
_entity.type
_entity.pdbx_description
1 polymer ?
#
loop_
_entity_poly.entity_id
_entity_poly.type
_entity_poly.pdbx_seq_one_letter_code
_entity_poly.pdbx_strand_id
1 'polypeptide(L)'
;IDHPAAWNAEALVQALRPLAPRLYSIASSRAAVGDELHLTVGHEVFTGREQPRYGVASHYLAGLREGAHARLYIEPNERFRLPADASRDVIMI
;
A
#
# COMPACT_ATOMS: atom_id res chain seq x y z
N ILE A 1 -22.64 -4.77 16.35
CA ILE A 1 -23.00 -4.25 17.66
C ILE A 1 -23.74 -2.96 17.49
N ASP A 2 -24.92 -2.96 17.95
CA ASP A 2 -25.77 -1.80 17.85
C ASP A 2 -25.47 -0.82 18.95
N HIS A 3 -24.92 0.29 18.59
CA HIS A 3 -24.80 1.41 19.48
C HIS A 3 -25.91 2.38 19.21
N PRO A 4 -26.72 2.65 20.21
CA PRO A 4 -27.73 3.65 20.05
C PRO A 4 -27.11 5.00 19.72
N ALA A 5 -27.93 5.89 19.28
CA ALA A 5 -27.61 7.20 18.74
C ALA A 5 -26.82 8.13 19.70
N ALA A 6 -26.09 7.58 20.65
CA ALA A 6 -25.22 8.36 21.53
C ALA A 6 -23.95 8.86 20.84
N TRP A 7 -23.65 8.33 19.64
CA TRP A 7 -22.49 8.75 18.88
C TRP A 7 -22.83 10.00 18.08
N ASN A 8 -22.10 11.08 18.30
CA ASN A 8 -22.05 12.19 17.37
C ASN A 8 -20.87 12.04 16.44
N ALA A 9 -20.78 12.87 15.41
CA ALA A 9 -19.73 12.76 14.42
C ALA A 9 -18.31 12.88 15.03
N GLU A 10 -18.14 13.76 16.00
CA GLU A 10 -16.84 13.96 16.65
C GLU A 10 -16.43 12.74 17.48
N ALA A 11 -17.34 12.20 18.27
CA ALA A 11 -17.07 11.01 19.07
C ALA A 11 -16.78 9.80 18.19
N LEU A 12 -17.49 9.66 17.06
CA LEU A 12 -17.25 8.59 16.11
C LEU A 12 -15.85 8.69 15.48
N VAL A 13 -15.45 9.88 15.07
CA VAL A 13 -14.13 10.10 14.48
C VAL A 13 -13.02 9.78 15.49
N GLN A 14 -13.20 10.15 16.76
CA GLN A 14 -12.23 9.84 17.80
C GLN A 14 -12.14 8.35 18.10
N ALA A 15 -13.23 7.62 17.96
CA ALA A 15 -13.26 6.18 18.18
C ALA A 15 -12.66 5.38 17.03
N LEU A 16 -12.66 5.93 15.83
CA LEU A 16 -12.08 5.29 14.66
C LEU A 16 -10.55 5.45 14.65
N ARG A 17 -9.86 4.39 14.30
CA ARG A 17 -8.42 4.46 14.10
C ARG A 17 -8.11 5.04 12.72
N PRO A 18 -7.09 5.90 12.60
CA PRO A 18 -6.62 6.33 11.29
C PRO A 18 -6.20 5.13 10.45
N LEU A 19 -6.39 5.22 9.14
CA LEU A 19 -5.87 4.21 8.24
C LEU A 19 -4.34 4.27 8.25
N ALA A 20 -3.72 3.11 8.50
CA ALA A 20 -2.29 3.00 8.40
C ALA A 20 -1.85 2.96 6.94
N PRO A 21 -0.77 3.66 6.58
CA PRO A 21 -0.23 3.54 5.23
C PRO A 21 0.29 2.13 4.99
N ARG A 22 0.25 1.70 3.74
CA ARG A 22 0.81 0.41 3.32
C ARG A 22 2.07 0.64 2.52
N LEU A 23 3.07 -0.19 2.78
CA LEU A 23 4.33 -0.15 2.08
C LEU A 23 4.33 -1.14 0.92
N TYR A 24 4.77 -0.66 -0.23
CA TYR A 24 4.96 -1.48 -1.42
C TYR A 24 6.39 -1.29 -1.91
N SER A 25 7.03 -2.38 -2.28
CA SER A 25 8.38 -2.32 -2.80
C SER A 25 8.37 -1.73 -4.21
N ILE A 26 9.32 -0.85 -4.49
CA ILE A 26 9.54 -0.32 -5.82
C ILE A 26 10.09 -1.45 -6.70
N ALA A 27 9.40 -1.74 -7.79
CA ALA A 27 9.72 -2.84 -8.70
C ALA A 27 10.39 -2.35 -10.00
N SER A 28 10.85 -1.11 -10.02
CA SER A 28 11.47 -0.53 -11.21
C SER A 28 12.79 0.13 -10.87
N SER A 29 13.63 0.31 -11.88
CA SER A 29 14.88 1.07 -11.79
C SER A 29 14.68 2.43 -12.46
N ARG A 30 15.00 3.50 -11.78
CA ARG A 30 14.93 4.85 -12.35
C ARG A 30 15.81 4.98 -13.59
N ALA A 31 16.95 4.31 -13.61
CA ALA A 31 17.84 4.32 -14.76
C ALA A 31 17.19 3.69 -16.00
N ALA A 32 16.29 2.72 -15.82
CA ALA A 32 15.62 2.05 -16.90
C ALA A 32 14.34 2.75 -17.36
N VAL A 33 13.55 3.29 -16.42
CA VAL A 33 12.21 3.82 -16.70
C VAL A 33 12.07 5.34 -16.53
N GLY A 34 13.12 6.02 -16.08
CA GLY A 34 13.08 7.49 -15.92
C GLY A 34 12.21 7.92 -14.76
N ASP A 35 11.26 8.79 -15.02
CA ASP A 35 10.40 9.39 -14.01
C ASP A 35 9.20 8.50 -13.64
N GLU A 36 9.17 7.28 -14.10
CA GLU A 36 8.16 6.31 -13.71
C GLU A 36 8.57 5.52 -12.47
N LEU A 37 7.58 5.03 -11.76
CA LEU A 37 7.76 4.14 -10.63
C LEU A 37 6.75 3.01 -10.77
N HIS A 38 7.25 1.78 -10.77
CA HIS A 38 6.42 0.59 -10.92
C HIS A 38 6.27 -0.11 -9.57
N LEU A 39 5.06 -0.55 -9.29
CA LEU A 39 4.73 -1.34 -8.11
C LEU A 39 4.01 -2.61 -8.55
N THR A 40 4.26 -3.69 -7.82
CA THR A 40 3.44 -4.90 -7.92
C THR A 40 2.56 -4.95 -6.68
N VAL A 41 1.26 -4.89 -6.90
CA VAL A 41 0.28 -4.83 -5.80
C VAL A 41 -0.62 -6.05 -5.87
N GLY A 42 -0.60 -6.87 -4.83
CA GLY A 42 -1.57 -7.94 -4.68
C GLY A 42 -2.90 -7.39 -4.20
N HIS A 43 -3.97 -7.61 -4.96
CA HIS A 43 -5.30 -7.19 -4.56
C HIS A 43 -5.83 -8.14 -3.49
N GLU A 44 -5.86 -7.68 -2.25
CA GLU A 44 -6.31 -8.50 -1.12
C GLU A 44 -7.83 -8.60 -1.08
N VAL A 45 -8.33 -9.83 -1.12
CA VAL A 45 -9.75 -10.12 -1.05
C VAL A 45 -9.97 -11.13 0.07
N PHE A 46 -10.79 -10.77 1.04
CA PHE A 46 -11.15 -11.64 2.15
C PHE A 46 -12.53 -12.25 1.89
N THR A 47 -12.59 -13.56 1.80
CA THR A 47 -13.82 -14.32 1.57
C THR A 47 -14.26 -15.03 2.86
N GLY A 48 -15.41 -15.70 2.83
CA GLY A 48 -15.94 -16.44 3.97
C GLY A 48 -17.03 -15.71 4.74
N ARG A 49 -17.47 -14.57 4.26
CA ARG A 49 -18.64 -13.84 4.77
C ARG A 49 -19.65 -13.64 3.64
N GLU A 50 -20.83 -13.12 3.97
CA GLU A 50 -21.88 -12.89 2.98
C GLU A 50 -21.41 -12.00 1.82
N GLN A 51 -20.55 -11.03 2.14
CA GLN A 51 -19.96 -10.16 1.12
C GLN A 51 -18.44 -10.21 1.23
N PRO A 52 -17.73 -10.19 0.11
CA PRO A 52 -16.28 -10.11 0.12
C PRO A 52 -15.82 -8.79 0.72
N ARG A 53 -14.69 -8.83 1.42
CA ARG A 53 -14.02 -7.64 1.93
C ARG A 53 -12.68 -7.50 1.23
N TYR A 54 -12.24 -6.28 1.10
CA TYR A 54 -11.02 -5.94 0.37
C TYR A 54 -10.05 -5.20 1.27
N GLY A 55 -8.77 -5.42 1.05
CA GLY A 55 -7.74 -4.57 1.62
C GLY A 55 -7.91 -3.14 1.11
N VAL A 56 -7.94 -2.15 2.01
CA VAL A 56 -8.30 -0.77 1.64
C VAL A 56 -7.34 -0.20 0.60
N ALA A 57 -6.02 -0.30 0.84
CA ALA A 57 -5.03 0.26 -0.07
C ALA A 57 -5.01 -0.49 -1.41
N SER A 58 -4.97 -1.82 -1.37
CA SER A 58 -4.89 -2.61 -2.59
C SER A 58 -6.15 -2.47 -3.44
N HIS A 59 -7.31 -2.41 -2.82
CA HIS A 59 -8.57 -2.21 -3.53
C HIS A 59 -8.64 -0.80 -4.16
N TYR A 60 -8.22 0.21 -3.43
CA TYR A 60 -8.14 1.57 -3.95
C TYR A 60 -7.23 1.64 -5.19
N LEU A 61 -6.04 1.04 -5.11
CA LEU A 61 -5.10 1.04 -6.22
C LEU A 61 -5.63 0.25 -7.41
N ALA A 62 -6.26 -0.90 -7.16
CA ALA A 62 -6.86 -1.71 -8.22
C ALA A 62 -7.98 -0.99 -8.96
N GLY A 63 -8.69 -0.09 -8.29
CA GLY A 63 -9.77 0.69 -8.88
C GLY A 63 -9.34 1.97 -9.58
N LEU A 64 -8.08 2.34 -9.50
CA LEU A 64 -7.60 3.54 -10.19
C LEU A 64 -7.62 3.34 -11.70
N ARG A 65 -8.09 4.37 -12.38
CA ARG A 65 -8.07 4.41 -13.84
C ARG A 65 -6.77 5.02 -14.32
N GLU A 66 -6.37 4.64 -15.50
CA GLU A 66 -5.24 5.25 -16.18
C GLU A 66 -5.40 6.78 -16.24
N GLY A 67 -4.34 7.49 -15.88
CA GLY A 67 -4.36 8.95 -15.79
C GLY A 67 -4.82 9.50 -14.45
N ALA A 68 -5.31 8.67 -13.53
CA ALA A 68 -5.67 9.09 -12.20
C ALA A 68 -4.43 9.34 -11.33
N HIS A 69 -4.61 10.08 -10.25
CA HIS A 69 -3.54 10.42 -9.33
C HIS A 69 -3.72 9.73 -7.99
N ALA A 70 -2.62 9.29 -7.40
CA ALA A 70 -2.58 8.77 -6.05
C ALA A 70 -1.50 9.50 -5.25
N ARG A 71 -1.78 9.72 -3.97
CA ARG A 71 -0.78 10.30 -3.06
C ARG A 71 0.08 9.19 -2.51
N LEU A 72 1.39 9.42 -2.54
CA LEU A 72 2.33 8.49 -1.94
C LEU A 72 3.52 9.26 -1.36
N TYR A 73 4.28 8.59 -0.54
CA TYR A 73 5.56 9.08 -0.07
C TYR A 73 6.58 7.95 -0.17
N ILE A 74 7.86 8.31 -0.21
CA ILE A 74 8.93 7.33 -0.29
C ILE A 74 9.50 7.10 1.10
N GLU A 75 9.54 5.84 1.53
CA GLU A 75 10.19 5.46 2.76
C GLU A 75 11.53 4.79 2.43
N PRO A 76 12.66 5.40 2.81
CA PRO A 76 13.97 4.80 2.54
C PRO A 76 14.14 3.49 3.30
N ASN A 77 14.78 2.51 2.67
CA ASN A 77 15.13 1.26 3.32
C ASN A 77 16.65 1.09 3.27
N GLU A 78 17.29 1.48 4.36
CA GLU A 78 18.76 1.42 4.47
C GLU A 78 19.29 0.00 4.63
N ARG A 79 18.46 -0.93 5.04
CA ARG A 79 18.87 -2.32 5.31
C ARG A 79 18.76 -3.22 4.10
N PHE A 80 17.88 -2.89 3.18
CA PHE A 80 17.63 -3.71 2.00
C PHE A 80 18.23 -3.03 0.78
N ARG A 81 19.51 -3.22 0.59
CA ARG A 81 20.30 -2.60 -0.47
C ARG A 81 21.20 -3.61 -1.14
N LEU A 82 21.49 -3.39 -2.40
CA LEU A 82 22.54 -4.15 -3.07
C LEU A 82 23.90 -3.87 -2.40
N PRO A 83 24.81 -4.87 -2.37
CA PRO A 83 26.15 -4.63 -1.88
C PRO A 83 26.83 -3.50 -2.66
N ALA A 84 27.62 -2.69 -1.95
CA ALA A 84 28.41 -1.65 -2.60
C ALA A 84 29.49 -2.24 -3.53
N ASP A 85 30.01 -3.41 -3.17
CA ASP A 85 30.96 -4.15 -3.99
C ASP A 85 30.22 -4.96 -5.06
N ALA A 86 30.32 -4.52 -6.30
CA ALA A 86 29.62 -5.14 -7.43
C ALA A 86 30.12 -6.56 -7.76
N SER A 87 31.23 -6.99 -7.19
CA SER A 87 31.75 -8.34 -7.39
C SER A 87 31.12 -9.38 -6.47
N ARG A 88 30.34 -8.96 -5.49
CA ARG A 88 29.66 -9.88 -4.57
C ARG A 88 28.44 -10.53 -5.23
N ASP A 89 28.33 -11.82 -5.00
CA ASP A 89 27.17 -12.57 -5.46
C ASP A 89 25.92 -12.19 -4.67
N VAL A 90 24.79 -12.12 -5.36
CA VAL A 90 23.49 -11.82 -4.75
C VAL A 90 22.50 -12.91 -5.15
N ILE A 91 21.81 -13.46 -4.16
CA ILE A 91 20.75 -14.44 -4.38
C ILE A 91 19.42 -13.73 -4.12
N MET A 92 18.54 -13.80 -5.10
CA MET A 92 17.20 -13.25 -5.01
C MET A 92 16.16 -14.38 -5.03
N ILE A 93 15.25 -14.34 -4.08
CA ILE A 93 14.23 -15.36 -3.95
C ILE A 93 12.85 -14.73 -4.12
#